data_ba003cfe500491f039d23e77b3423803
#
_entry.id   ba003cfe500491f039d23e77b3423803
#
_cell.length_a   1.000
_cell.length_b   1.000
_cell.length_c   1.000
_cell.angle_alpha   90.00
_cell.angle_beta   90.00
_cell.angle_gamma   90.00
#
_symmetry.space_group_name_H-M   'P 1'
#
loop_
_entity.id
_entity.type
_entity.pdbx_description
1 polymer ?
#
loop_
_entity_poly.entity_id
_entity_poly.type
_entity_poly.pdbx_seq_one_letter_code
_entity_poly.pdbx_strand_id
1 'polypeptide(L)'
;IRLGVDPKKANQMVRGVGTLPYGTGKQVRVLVLCTPDKEKEAKEAGADYYGLDEYVEKIKGGWTDVDVIITMPTIMAKIGALGKVLGPRGLMPNPKSGTVTMDIAKAVTEVKAGKIDFKVDKFGIIHASIGKVSFAPEAIVGNAKEFVGMVNKLKPVAAKGTYVKSIYISSTMSPGIQVDTKSLM
;
A
#
# COMPACT_ATOMS: atom_id res chain seq x y z
N ILE A 1 -8.85 -2.55 11.35
CA ILE A 1 -8.81 -3.86 12.03
C ILE A 1 -7.88 -3.75 13.23
N ARG A 2 -8.38 -4.03 14.43
CA ARG A 2 -7.57 -4.08 15.66
C ARG A 2 -7.02 -5.49 15.86
N LEU A 3 -5.71 -5.59 15.99
CA LEU A 3 -5.02 -6.86 16.19
C LEU A 3 -4.55 -7.05 17.63
N GLY A 4 -4.39 -8.31 18.02
CA GLY A 4 -3.81 -8.73 19.30
C GLY A 4 -2.28 -8.87 19.22
N VAL A 5 -1.59 -7.88 18.65
CA VAL A 5 -0.14 -7.85 18.51
C VAL A 5 0.47 -6.68 19.28
N ASP A 6 1.72 -6.82 19.69
CA ASP A 6 2.51 -5.74 20.29
C ASP A 6 3.41 -5.11 19.21
N PRO A 7 3.06 -3.90 18.69
CA PRO A 7 3.79 -3.27 17.60
C PRO A 7 5.20 -2.80 18.01
N LYS A 8 5.51 -2.77 19.30
CA LYS A 8 6.86 -2.44 19.80
C LYS A 8 7.86 -3.59 19.58
N LYS A 9 7.34 -4.82 19.43
CA LYS A 9 8.16 -6.00 19.19
C LYS A 9 8.32 -6.24 17.69
N ALA A 10 9.55 -6.24 17.20
CA ALA A 10 9.84 -6.42 15.78
C ALA A 10 9.28 -7.74 15.20
N ASN A 11 9.21 -8.80 16.02
CA ASN A 11 8.68 -10.11 15.65
C ASN A 11 7.14 -10.20 15.63
N GLN A 12 6.45 -9.13 16.07
CA GLN A 12 4.99 -9.02 16.04
C GLN A 12 4.49 -7.91 15.10
N MET A 13 5.40 -7.27 14.38
CA MET A 13 5.04 -6.23 13.43
C MET A 13 4.40 -6.87 12.20
N VAL A 14 3.12 -6.58 11.96
CA VAL A 14 2.38 -7.00 10.79
C VAL A 14 2.49 -5.94 9.70
N ARG A 15 3.01 -6.33 8.56
CA ARG A 15 3.06 -5.53 7.35
C ARG A 15 2.84 -6.44 6.15
N GLY A 16 2.03 -6.01 5.23
CA GLY A 16 1.75 -6.78 4.03
C GLY A 16 1.34 -5.92 2.86
N VAL A 17 1.21 -6.60 1.76
CA VAL A 17 0.74 -6.06 0.50
C VAL A 17 -0.27 -7.03 -0.06
N GLY A 18 -1.30 -6.52 -0.67
CA GLY A 18 -2.30 -7.35 -1.32
C GLY A 18 -3.05 -6.60 -2.40
N THR A 19 -3.66 -7.33 -3.31
CA THR A 19 -4.49 -6.78 -4.38
C THR A 19 -5.94 -7.06 -4.04
N LEU A 20 -6.76 -6.02 -4.09
CA LEU A 20 -8.20 -6.15 -3.88
C LEU A 20 -8.88 -6.54 -5.19
N PRO A 21 -9.80 -7.52 -5.19
CA PRO A 21 -10.44 -8.02 -6.42
C PRO A 21 -11.22 -6.95 -7.19
N TYR A 22 -11.81 -5.99 -6.48
CA TYR A 22 -12.56 -4.89 -7.09
C TYR A 22 -11.78 -3.56 -7.06
N GLY A 23 -10.48 -3.61 -6.73
CA GLY A 23 -9.64 -2.42 -6.56
C GLY A 23 -10.11 -1.51 -5.41
N THR A 24 -9.49 -0.34 -5.30
CA THR A 24 -9.83 0.68 -4.30
C THR A 24 -10.76 1.77 -4.84
N GLY A 25 -10.98 1.81 -6.16
CA GLY A 25 -11.70 2.88 -6.86
C GLY A 25 -10.96 4.22 -6.89
N LYS A 26 -9.74 4.29 -6.37
CA LYS A 26 -8.89 5.47 -6.47
C LYS A 26 -8.05 5.41 -7.74
N GLN A 27 -8.06 6.47 -8.53
CA GLN A 27 -7.08 6.64 -9.60
C GLN A 27 -5.74 6.98 -8.95
N VAL A 28 -4.81 6.04 -8.99
CA VAL A 28 -3.49 6.16 -8.38
C VAL A 28 -2.54 6.77 -9.39
N ARG A 29 -1.91 7.89 -9.04
CA ARG A 29 -0.86 8.52 -9.86
C ARG A 29 0.47 7.85 -9.55
N VAL A 30 1.02 7.18 -10.53
CA VAL A 30 2.24 6.37 -10.40
C VAL A 30 3.42 7.11 -11.02
N LEU A 31 4.45 7.36 -10.22
CA LEU A 31 5.76 7.82 -10.68
C LEU A 31 6.72 6.63 -10.75
N VAL A 32 7.34 6.45 -11.90
CA VAL A 32 8.38 5.44 -12.10
C VAL A 32 9.74 6.12 -12.20
N LEU A 33 10.61 5.84 -11.23
CA LEU A 33 12.00 6.30 -11.26
C LEU A 33 12.86 5.19 -11.87
N CYS A 34 13.24 5.35 -13.13
CA CYS A 34 13.96 4.36 -13.92
C CYS A 34 15.09 4.99 -14.73
N THR A 35 15.97 4.14 -15.27
CA THR A 35 16.96 4.55 -16.24
C THR A 35 16.29 4.82 -17.61
N PRO A 36 16.92 5.64 -18.51
CA PRO A 36 16.35 5.97 -19.81
C PRO A 36 15.95 4.75 -20.65
N ASP A 37 16.68 3.65 -20.51
CA ASP A 37 16.39 2.38 -21.21
C ASP A 37 15.01 1.78 -20.84
N LYS A 38 14.54 2.05 -19.64
CA LYS A 38 13.28 1.52 -19.09
C LYS A 38 12.11 2.50 -19.15
N GLU A 39 12.32 3.72 -19.64
CA GLU A 39 11.26 4.73 -19.75
C GLU A 39 10.14 4.30 -20.70
N LYS A 40 10.51 3.63 -21.82
CA LYS A 40 9.54 3.11 -22.78
C LYS A 40 8.63 2.07 -22.14
N GLU A 41 9.21 1.13 -21.38
CA GLU A 41 8.48 0.11 -20.64
C GLU A 41 7.53 0.72 -19.62
N ALA A 42 7.98 1.74 -18.87
CA ALA A 42 7.16 2.45 -17.91
C ALA A 42 5.97 3.18 -18.56
N LYS A 43 6.19 3.81 -19.72
CA LYS A 43 5.15 4.48 -20.49
C LYS A 43 4.12 3.51 -21.05
N GLU A 44 4.56 2.39 -21.62
CA GLU A 44 3.68 1.34 -22.16
C GLU A 44 2.85 0.67 -21.06
N ALA A 45 3.41 0.52 -19.86
CA ALA A 45 2.70 0.02 -18.69
C ALA A 45 1.67 1.02 -18.11
N GLY A 46 1.65 2.25 -18.64
CA GLY A 46 0.69 3.28 -18.23
C GLY A 46 1.09 4.08 -17.01
N ALA A 47 2.38 4.24 -16.71
CA ALA A 47 2.84 5.15 -15.66
C ALA A 47 2.45 6.60 -16.01
N ASP A 48 2.02 7.37 -15.01
CA ASP A 48 1.61 8.77 -15.19
C ASP A 48 2.84 9.67 -15.31
N TYR A 49 3.91 9.33 -14.59
CA TYR A 49 5.19 10.02 -14.63
C TYR A 49 6.33 8.99 -14.69
N TYR A 50 7.34 9.27 -15.50
CA TYR A 50 8.51 8.40 -15.63
C TYR A 50 9.76 9.23 -15.92
N GLY A 51 10.94 8.77 -15.47
CA GLY A 51 12.23 9.45 -15.60
C GLY A 51 13.05 9.34 -14.32
N LEU A 52 14.17 10.02 -14.24
CA LEU A 52 15.05 9.94 -13.07
C LEU A 52 15.42 11.32 -12.52
N ASP A 53 16.39 12.01 -13.14
CA ASP A 53 17.05 13.18 -12.51
C ASP A 53 16.09 14.37 -12.40
N GLU A 54 15.23 14.58 -13.40
CA GLU A 54 14.20 15.62 -13.39
C GLU A 54 13.24 15.50 -12.20
N TYR A 55 12.74 14.28 -11.94
CA TYR A 55 11.81 14.03 -10.83
C TYR A 55 12.51 14.03 -9.47
N VAL A 56 13.78 13.60 -9.42
CA VAL A 56 14.60 13.73 -8.21
C VAL A 56 14.74 15.20 -7.80
N GLU A 57 14.98 16.11 -8.75
CA GLU A 57 15.06 17.56 -8.50
C GLU A 57 13.72 18.15 -8.11
N LYS A 58 12.64 17.80 -8.80
CA LYS A 58 11.27 18.22 -8.45
C LYS A 58 10.89 17.78 -7.02
N ILE A 59 11.20 16.55 -6.63
CA ILE A 59 10.93 16.05 -5.28
C ILE A 59 11.79 16.78 -4.23
N LYS A 60 13.05 17.08 -4.52
CA LYS A 60 13.87 17.96 -3.65
C LYS A 60 13.25 19.32 -3.45
N GLY A 61 12.63 19.88 -4.49
CA GLY A 61 11.87 21.13 -4.45
C GLY A 61 10.53 21.04 -3.72
N GLY A 62 10.15 19.83 -3.21
CA GLY A 62 8.91 19.63 -2.45
C GLY A 62 7.73 19.12 -3.28
N TRP A 63 7.90 18.84 -4.56
CA TRP A 63 6.85 18.24 -5.37
C TRP A 63 6.57 16.78 -4.94
N THR A 64 5.33 16.49 -4.65
CA THR A 64 4.90 15.17 -4.16
C THR A 64 3.48 14.82 -4.63
N ASP A 65 3.09 15.32 -5.81
CA ASP A 65 1.77 15.11 -6.42
C ASP A 65 1.61 13.71 -7.03
N VAL A 66 2.10 12.70 -6.32
CA VAL A 66 2.03 11.29 -6.70
C VAL A 66 1.54 10.47 -5.52
N ASP A 67 0.92 9.33 -5.80
CA ASP A 67 0.39 8.44 -4.79
C ASP A 67 1.32 7.24 -4.53
N VAL A 68 2.03 6.79 -5.56
CA VAL A 68 2.99 5.68 -5.46
C VAL A 68 4.23 5.97 -6.29
N ILE A 69 5.40 5.64 -5.73
CA ILE A 69 6.68 5.73 -6.43
C ILE A 69 7.22 4.31 -6.60
N ILE A 70 7.46 3.91 -7.85
CA ILE A 70 8.11 2.65 -8.21
C ILE A 70 9.53 2.96 -8.66
N THR A 71 10.49 2.12 -8.27
CA THR A 71 11.88 2.33 -8.62
C THR A 71 12.63 1.02 -8.84
N MET A 72 13.79 1.13 -9.47
CA MET A 72 14.74 0.04 -9.61
C MET A 72 15.70 -0.01 -8.39
N PRO A 73 16.17 -1.21 -7.99
CA PRO A 73 17.15 -1.35 -6.90
C PRO A 73 18.41 -0.52 -7.11
N THR A 74 18.88 -0.40 -8.35
CA THR A 74 20.06 0.36 -8.73
C THR A 74 19.97 1.86 -8.44
N ILE A 75 18.76 2.40 -8.42
CA ILE A 75 18.50 3.85 -8.24
C ILE A 75 18.24 4.18 -6.76
N MET A 76 18.01 3.18 -5.91
CA MET A 76 17.68 3.37 -4.50
C MET A 76 18.70 4.23 -3.74
N ALA A 77 19.99 4.16 -4.11
CA ALA A 77 21.02 4.99 -3.49
C ALA A 77 20.76 6.51 -3.71
N LYS A 78 20.33 6.91 -4.92
CA LYS A 78 19.96 8.29 -5.23
C LYS A 78 18.68 8.72 -4.49
N ILE A 79 17.70 7.83 -4.40
CA ILE A 79 16.39 8.09 -3.77
C ILE A 79 16.52 8.13 -2.24
N GLY A 80 17.50 7.42 -1.67
CA GLY A 80 17.78 7.46 -0.23
C GLY A 80 17.97 8.88 0.32
N ALA A 81 18.59 9.76 -0.46
CA ALA A 81 18.75 11.18 -0.11
C ALA A 81 17.39 11.92 0.00
N LEU A 82 16.34 11.45 -0.67
CA LEU A 82 14.99 12.03 -0.64
C LEU A 82 14.14 11.49 0.53
N GLY A 83 14.69 10.59 1.35
CA GLY A 83 13.98 9.96 2.46
C GLY A 83 13.38 10.95 3.46
N LYS A 84 13.99 12.13 3.63
CA LYS A 84 13.48 13.20 4.50
C LYS A 84 12.18 13.81 3.97
N VAL A 85 11.97 13.83 2.65
CA VAL A 85 10.76 14.38 2.00
C VAL A 85 9.71 13.29 1.81
N LEU A 86 10.12 12.11 1.30
CA LEU A 86 9.21 11.02 0.96
C LEU A 86 8.77 10.20 2.17
N GLY A 87 9.63 10.08 3.20
CA GLY A 87 9.37 9.26 4.39
C GLY A 87 8.12 9.67 5.16
N PRO A 88 7.98 10.95 5.58
CA PRO A 88 6.79 11.41 6.32
C PRO A 88 5.48 11.26 5.56
N ARG A 89 5.54 11.28 4.21
CA ARG A 89 4.37 11.13 3.34
C ARG A 89 4.06 9.67 2.97
N GLY A 90 4.86 8.71 3.41
CA GLY A 90 4.68 7.30 3.08
C GLY A 90 5.00 6.93 1.63
N LEU A 91 5.61 7.85 0.86
CA LEU A 91 5.92 7.66 -0.57
C LEU A 91 7.26 6.96 -0.81
N MET A 92 8.01 6.64 0.25
CA MET A 92 9.33 6.01 0.12
C MET A 92 9.19 4.60 -0.44
N PRO A 93 9.81 4.31 -1.60
CA PRO A 93 9.79 2.96 -2.17
C PRO A 93 10.39 1.93 -1.22
N ASN A 94 9.79 0.74 -1.18
CA ASN A 94 10.22 -0.32 -0.29
C ASN A 94 10.17 -1.69 -1.00
N PRO A 95 11.23 -2.51 -0.94
CA PRO A 95 11.22 -3.85 -1.51
C PRO A 95 10.10 -4.74 -0.97
N LYS A 96 9.75 -4.59 0.32
CA LYS A 96 8.68 -5.39 0.96
C LYS A 96 7.27 -5.04 0.45
N SER A 97 7.05 -3.83 -0.06
CA SER A 97 5.80 -3.43 -0.71
C SER A 97 5.79 -3.70 -2.22
N GLY A 98 6.89 -4.26 -2.76
CA GLY A 98 7.02 -4.54 -4.18
C GLY A 98 7.11 -3.29 -5.06
N THR A 99 7.42 -2.13 -4.46
CA THR A 99 7.63 -0.87 -5.18
C THR A 99 9.10 -0.66 -5.60
N VAL A 100 9.98 -1.58 -5.19
CA VAL A 100 11.36 -1.67 -5.68
C VAL A 100 11.51 -2.99 -6.43
N THR A 101 11.55 -2.92 -7.76
CA THR A 101 11.60 -4.09 -8.64
C THR A 101 12.33 -3.79 -9.93
N MET A 102 12.83 -4.85 -10.59
CA MET A 102 13.37 -4.77 -11.95
C MET A 102 12.24 -4.83 -13.01
N ASP A 103 11.08 -5.36 -12.64
CA ASP A 103 9.92 -5.60 -13.52
C ASP A 103 8.91 -4.45 -13.35
N ILE A 104 9.20 -3.36 -14.04
CA ILE A 104 8.45 -2.09 -13.89
C ILE A 104 7.02 -2.25 -14.41
N ALA A 105 6.84 -2.90 -15.58
CA ALA A 105 5.54 -3.06 -16.21
C ALA A 105 4.55 -3.79 -15.29
N LYS A 106 4.98 -4.91 -14.71
CA LYS A 106 4.17 -5.69 -13.79
C LYS A 106 3.82 -4.88 -12.54
N ALA A 107 4.80 -4.17 -11.95
CA ALA A 107 4.55 -3.37 -10.75
C ALA A 107 3.56 -2.23 -10.99
N VAL A 108 3.65 -1.52 -12.11
CA VAL A 108 2.70 -0.47 -12.48
C VAL A 108 1.29 -1.03 -12.67
N THR A 109 1.17 -2.15 -13.39
CA THR A 109 -0.12 -2.82 -13.61
C THR A 109 -0.76 -3.27 -12.30
N GLU A 110 0.00 -3.89 -11.39
CA GLU A 110 -0.48 -4.33 -10.08
C GLU A 110 -0.95 -3.14 -9.22
N VAL A 111 -0.18 -2.05 -9.20
CA VAL A 111 -0.55 -0.85 -8.43
C VAL A 111 -1.84 -0.23 -8.99
N LYS A 112 -1.99 -0.14 -10.31
CA LYS A 112 -3.21 0.35 -10.95
C LYS A 112 -4.40 -0.60 -10.80
N ALA A 113 -4.15 -1.90 -10.67
CA ALA A 113 -5.18 -2.92 -10.38
C ALA A 113 -5.72 -2.87 -8.95
N GLY A 114 -5.19 -1.99 -8.09
CA GLY A 114 -5.67 -1.83 -6.71
C GLY A 114 -4.83 -2.54 -5.67
N LYS A 115 -3.53 -2.65 -5.91
CA LYS A 115 -2.57 -3.10 -4.90
C LYS A 115 -2.51 -2.11 -3.75
N ILE A 116 -2.74 -2.58 -2.54
CA ILE A 116 -2.64 -1.81 -1.31
C ILE A 116 -1.49 -2.32 -0.46
N ASP A 117 -0.79 -1.44 0.21
CA ASP A 117 0.11 -1.79 1.29
C ASP A 117 -0.53 -1.41 2.64
N PHE A 118 -0.27 -2.21 3.64
CA PHE A 118 -0.76 -1.96 4.98
C PHE A 118 0.28 -2.32 6.03
N LYS A 119 0.24 -1.59 7.12
CA LYS A 119 1.13 -1.76 8.25
C LYS A 119 0.36 -1.53 9.54
N VAL A 120 0.68 -2.32 10.56
CA VAL A 120 0.15 -2.08 11.92
C VAL A 120 0.72 -0.77 12.47
N ASP A 121 -0.14 0.03 13.09
CA ASP A 121 0.23 1.26 13.78
C ASP A 121 0.77 1.00 15.21
N LYS A 122 1.06 2.08 15.95
CA LYS A 122 1.57 2.01 17.33
C LYS A 122 0.56 1.41 18.33
N PHE A 123 -0.71 1.32 17.97
CA PHE A 123 -1.81 0.82 18.82
C PHE A 123 -2.25 -0.59 18.45
N GLY A 124 -1.57 -1.23 17.50
CA GLY A 124 -1.94 -2.57 17.01
C GLY A 124 -3.11 -2.55 16.04
N ILE A 125 -3.35 -1.43 15.34
CA ILE A 125 -4.46 -1.26 14.41
C ILE A 125 -3.90 -1.19 12.99
N ILE A 126 -4.60 -1.83 12.05
CA ILE A 126 -4.38 -1.69 10.60
C ILE A 126 -5.49 -0.82 10.03
N HIS A 127 -5.09 0.19 9.27
CA HIS A 127 -5.97 1.06 8.50
C HIS A 127 -5.76 0.80 7.02
N ALA A 128 -6.84 0.57 6.28
CA ALA A 128 -6.80 0.39 4.84
C ALA A 128 -8.10 0.88 4.19
N SER A 129 -7.98 1.43 3.00
CA SER A 129 -9.15 1.76 2.16
C SER A 129 -9.53 0.52 1.35
N ILE A 130 -10.78 0.07 1.48
CA ILE A 130 -11.30 -1.12 0.80
C ILE A 130 -12.24 -0.79 -0.37
N GLY A 131 -12.51 0.49 -0.60
CA GLY A 131 -13.38 0.93 -1.69
C GLY A 131 -13.90 2.34 -1.51
N LYS A 132 -14.83 2.72 -2.35
CA LYS A 132 -15.55 3.99 -2.30
C LYS A 132 -17.03 3.75 -2.01
N VAL A 133 -17.71 4.77 -1.52
CA VAL A 133 -19.18 4.73 -1.28
C VAL A 133 -19.97 4.45 -2.57
N SER A 134 -19.40 4.78 -3.74
CA SER A 134 -19.98 4.50 -5.06
C SER A 134 -19.92 3.03 -5.48
N PHE A 135 -19.21 2.18 -4.74
CA PHE A 135 -19.14 0.76 -5.05
C PHE A 135 -20.42 0.04 -4.67
N ALA A 136 -20.76 -1.01 -5.43
CA ALA A 136 -21.81 -1.92 -5.05
C ALA A 136 -21.50 -2.61 -3.71
N PRO A 137 -22.48 -2.86 -2.85
CA PRO A 137 -22.26 -3.50 -1.54
C PRO A 137 -21.49 -4.81 -1.63
N GLU A 138 -21.76 -5.62 -2.65
CA GLU A 138 -21.10 -6.91 -2.89
C GLU A 138 -19.59 -6.75 -3.12
N ALA A 139 -19.19 -5.70 -3.85
CA ALA A 139 -17.79 -5.39 -4.11
C ALA A 139 -17.06 -4.99 -2.81
N ILE A 140 -17.71 -4.21 -1.94
CA ILE A 140 -17.15 -3.82 -0.65
C ILE A 140 -16.99 -5.06 0.27
N VAL A 141 -18.01 -5.92 0.30
CA VAL A 141 -17.95 -7.17 1.07
C VAL A 141 -16.86 -8.10 0.54
N GLY A 142 -16.74 -8.24 -0.79
CA GLY A 142 -15.68 -9.03 -1.42
C GLY A 142 -14.29 -8.53 -1.07
N ASN A 143 -14.07 -7.22 -1.17
CA ASN A 143 -12.81 -6.58 -0.79
C ASN A 143 -12.51 -6.73 0.71
N ALA A 144 -13.53 -6.59 1.57
CA ALA A 144 -13.37 -6.74 3.02
C ALA A 144 -12.97 -8.17 3.39
N LYS A 145 -13.62 -9.19 2.83
CA LYS A 145 -13.28 -10.61 3.04
C LYS A 145 -11.86 -10.93 2.61
N GLU A 146 -11.48 -10.50 1.40
CA GLU A 146 -10.12 -10.73 0.90
C GLU A 146 -9.08 -10.03 1.78
N PHE A 147 -9.34 -8.78 2.18
CA PHE A 147 -8.44 -8.04 3.06
C PHE A 147 -8.25 -8.72 4.43
N VAL A 148 -9.34 -9.15 5.06
CA VAL A 148 -9.27 -9.90 6.33
C VAL A 148 -8.53 -11.22 6.16
N GLY A 149 -8.77 -11.93 5.05
CA GLY A 149 -8.05 -13.15 4.68
C GLY A 149 -6.54 -12.93 4.56
N MET A 150 -6.12 -11.85 3.88
CA MET A 150 -4.71 -11.47 3.77
C MET A 150 -4.09 -11.15 5.13
N VAL A 151 -4.79 -10.40 5.98
CA VAL A 151 -4.31 -10.08 7.34
C VAL A 151 -4.15 -11.35 8.17
N ASN A 152 -5.09 -12.29 8.08
CA ASN A 152 -5.02 -13.57 8.79
C ASN A 152 -3.84 -14.45 8.34
N LYS A 153 -3.54 -14.48 7.03
CA LYS A 153 -2.37 -15.20 6.49
C LYS A 153 -1.04 -14.66 7.03
N LEU A 154 -1.00 -13.38 7.38
CA LEU A 154 0.18 -12.71 7.91
C LEU A 154 0.30 -12.77 9.43
N LYS A 155 -0.48 -13.60 10.12
CA LYS A 155 -0.42 -13.76 11.56
C LYS A 155 0.98 -14.19 12.01
N PRO A 156 1.67 -13.37 12.85
CA PRO A 156 2.98 -13.76 13.38
C PRO A 156 2.87 -14.96 14.31
N VAL A 157 3.83 -15.88 14.26
CA VAL A 157 3.91 -17.03 15.18
C VAL A 157 3.99 -16.57 16.64
N ALA A 158 4.62 -15.44 16.88
CA ALA A 158 4.75 -14.85 18.23
C ALA A 158 3.46 -14.22 18.77
N ALA A 159 2.42 -14.08 17.95
CA ALA A 159 1.13 -13.54 18.40
C ALA A 159 0.30 -14.62 19.12
N LYS A 160 0.21 -14.51 20.44
CA LYS A 160 -0.56 -15.41 21.30
C LYS A 160 -1.99 -14.86 21.53
N GLY A 161 -2.95 -15.75 21.67
CA GLY A 161 -4.36 -15.40 21.93
C GLY A 161 -5.13 -14.98 20.68
N THR A 162 -6.18 -14.16 20.88
CA THR A 162 -7.06 -13.69 19.80
C THR A 162 -6.33 -12.70 18.92
N TYR A 163 -6.11 -13.06 17.65
CA TYR A 163 -5.36 -12.26 16.69
C TYR A 163 -6.18 -11.06 16.19
N VAL A 164 -7.36 -11.28 15.64
CA VAL A 164 -8.28 -10.20 15.25
C VAL A 164 -9.22 -9.91 16.41
N LYS A 165 -9.08 -8.74 17.03
CA LYS A 165 -9.89 -8.33 18.20
C LYS A 165 -11.20 -7.69 17.78
N SER A 166 -11.16 -6.78 16.81
CA SER A 166 -12.34 -6.09 16.31
C SER A 166 -12.10 -5.54 14.92
N ILE A 167 -13.17 -5.43 14.14
CA ILE A 167 -13.19 -4.85 12.80
C ILE A 167 -14.22 -3.73 12.81
N TYR A 168 -13.84 -2.56 12.30
CA TYR A 168 -14.73 -1.42 12.10
C TYR A 168 -14.62 -0.94 10.67
N ILE A 169 -15.76 -0.60 10.09
CA ILE A 169 -15.88 0.03 8.77
C ILE A 169 -16.52 1.40 8.97
N SER A 170 -16.00 2.41 8.30
CA SER A 170 -16.56 3.76 8.29
C SER A 170 -16.33 4.42 6.93
N SER A 171 -17.21 5.33 6.54
CA SER A 171 -16.91 6.29 5.49
C SER A 171 -16.20 7.52 6.08
N THR A 172 -15.80 8.47 5.24
CA THR A 172 -15.01 9.64 5.67
C THR A 172 -15.66 10.44 6.82
N MET A 173 -16.99 10.56 6.82
CA MET A 173 -17.73 11.36 7.81
C MET A 173 -18.75 10.54 8.61
N SER A 174 -18.78 9.22 8.47
CA SER A 174 -19.71 8.36 9.22
C SER A 174 -19.11 7.86 10.54
N PRO A 175 -19.94 7.49 11.50
CA PRO A 175 -19.48 6.75 12.67
C PRO A 175 -18.91 5.39 12.26
N GLY A 176 -18.02 4.84 13.09
CA GLY A 176 -17.47 3.51 12.89
C GLY A 176 -18.51 2.43 13.21
N ILE A 177 -18.83 1.59 12.25
CA ILE A 177 -19.74 0.45 12.41
C ILE A 177 -18.90 -0.79 12.71
N GLN A 178 -19.20 -1.44 13.83
CA GLN A 178 -18.55 -2.69 14.17
C GLN A 178 -19.09 -3.83 13.31
N VAL A 179 -18.17 -4.62 12.76
CA VAL A 179 -18.49 -5.79 11.94
C VAL A 179 -18.18 -7.05 12.74
N ASP A 180 -19.05 -8.04 12.67
CA ASP A 180 -18.78 -9.34 13.27
C ASP A 180 -17.58 -10.00 12.58
N THR A 181 -16.57 -10.31 13.38
CA THR A 181 -15.34 -10.93 12.89
C THR A 181 -15.58 -12.32 12.29
N LYS A 182 -16.60 -13.03 12.78
CA LYS A 182 -16.93 -14.37 12.28
C LYS A 182 -17.55 -14.36 10.89
N SER A 183 -18.25 -13.29 10.52
CA SER A 183 -18.92 -13.17 9.21
C SER A 183 -17.93 -12.89 8.07
N LEU A 184 -16.71 -12.43 8.39
CA LEU A 184 -15.65 -12.11 7.43
C LEU A 184 -14.49 -13.12 7.42
N MET A 185 -14.50 -14.08 8.34
CA MET A 185 -13.57 -15.21 8.40
C MET A 185 -14.18 -16.42 7.73
#